data_a5d748428e74855cb808b67d1d4faa0b
#
_entry.id   a5d748428e74855cb808b67d1d4faa0b
#
_cell.length_a   1.000
_cell.length_b   1.000
_cell.length_c   1.000
_cell.angle_alpha   90.00
_cell.angle_beta   90.00
_cell.angle_gamma   90.00
#
_symmetry.space_group_name_H-M   'P 1'
#
loop_
_entity.id
_entity.type
_entity.pdbx_description
1 polymer ?
#
loop_
_entity_poly.entity_id
_entity_poly.type
_entity_poly.pdbx_seq_one_letter_code
_entity_poly.pdbx_strand_id
1 'polypeptide(L)'
;MPKTIIVPPGTTTPIAPFVPGTLADGVVYVSGTLPFDAENNVVHVGDAAAQTRHVLETIKKVIETAGGSLADVTFNSIFITDWANYAAVNQVYADYFPGDKRPLLYSVRTG
;
A
#
# COMPACT_ATOMS: atom_id res chain seq x y z
N MET A 1 18.06 -14.47 10.11
CA MET A 1 17.70 -13.21 10.78
C MET A 1 16.25 -13.25 11.17
N PRO A 2 15.91 -13.02 12.41
CA PRO A 2 14.52 -13.05 12.83
C PRO A 2 13.74 -11.87 12.24
N LYS A 3 12.47 -12.10 11.97
CA LYS A 3 11.54 -11.05 11.56
C LYS A 3 10.38 -10.96 12.53
N THR A 4 9.78 -9.79 12.61
CA THR A 4 8.53 -9.58 13.34
C THR A 4 7.41 -9.43 12.31
N ILE A 5 6.33 -10.17 12.52
CA ILE A 5 5.13 -10.05 11.67
C ILE A 5 4.33 -8.84 12.14
N ILE A 6 3.93 -7.99 11.19
CA ILE A 6 3.15 -6.79 11.45
C ILE A 6 1.71 -7.05 11.01
N VAL A 7 0.79 -7.02 11.97
CA VAL A 7 -0.65 -7.21 11.72
C VAL A 7 -1.41 -6.06 12.36
N PRO A 8 -1.90 -5.09 11.58
CA PRO A 8 -2.69 -3.99 12.13
C PRO A 8 -3.96 -4.50 12.81
N PRO A 9 -4.43 -3.83 13.88
CA PRO A 9 -5.69 -4.18 14.51
C PRO A 9 -6.84 -4.16 13.50
N GLY A 10 -7.73 -5.14 13.57
CA GLY A 10 -8.87 -5.24 12.68
C GLY A 10 -8.56 -5.90 11.33
N THR A 11 -7.33 -6.34 11.12
CA THR A 11 -6.98 -7.06 9.90
C THR A 11 -7.68 -8.41 9.86
N THR A 12 -8.31 -8.73 8.72
CA THR A 12 -8.94 -10.01 8.50
C THR A 12 -7.94 -11.05 8.00
N THR A 13 -8.38 -12.32 7.99
CA THR A 13 -7.55 -13.41 7.46
C THR A 13 -7.29 -13.16 5.97
N PRO A 14 -6.03 -13.20 5.54
CA PRO A 14 -5.69 -13.05 4.12
C PRO A 14 -6.29 -14.17 3.27
N ILE A 15 -6.56 -13.88 2.00
CA ILE A 15 -7.06 -14.85 1.02
C ILE A 15 -5.96 -15.78 0.50
N ALA A 16 -4.71 -15.54 0.87
CA ALA A 16 -3.54 -16.32 0.44
C ALA A 16 -2.55 -16.40 1.62
N PRO A 17 -1.58 -17.31 1.58
CA PRO A 17 -0.65 -17.50 2.69
C PRO A 17 0.42 -16.40 2.77
N PHE A 18 0.03 -15.20 3.17
CA PHE A 18 0.93 -14.09 3.39
C PHE A 18 0.51 -13.27 4.62
N VAL A 19 1.37 -12.38 5.05
CA VAL A 19 1.11 -11.45 6.16
C VAL A 19 1.11 -10.02 5.63
N PRO A 20 0.44 -9.07 6.33
CA PRO A 20 0.39 -7.67 5.85
C PRO A 20 1.75 -7.00 5.74
N GLY A 21 2.65 -7.30 6.66
CA GLY A 21 3.98 -6.73 6.63
C GLY A 21 4.92 -7.43 7.58
N THR A 22 6.20 -7.13 7.43
CA THR A 22 7.25 -7.67 8.31
C THR A 22 8.22 -6.56 8.68
N LEU A 23 8.84 -6.70 9.85
CA LEU A 23 9.93 -5.84 10.30
C LEU A 23 11.16 -6.71 10.49
N ALA A 24 12.26 -6.37 9.83
CA ALA A 24 13.52 -7.08 9.96
C ALA A 24 14.67 -6.06 9.82
N ASP A 25 15.60 -6.10 10.77
CA ASP A 25 16.78 -5.22 10.80
C ASP A 25 16.43 -3.73 10.63
N GLY A 26 15.34 -3.30 11.27
CA GLY A 26 14.90 -1.90 11.22
C GLY A 26 14.19 -1.49 9.94
N VAL A 27 13.92 -2.42 9.04
CA VAL A 27 13.23 -2.16 7.77
C VAL A 27 11.86 -2.83 7.78
N VAL A 28 10.83 -2.05 7.43
CA VAL A 28 9.47 -2.56 7.29
C VAL A 28 9.23 -2.90 5.82
N TYR A 29 8.75 -4.12 5.59
CA TYR A 29 8.34 -4.59 4.27
C TYR A 29 6.84 -4.76 4.27
N VAL A 30 6.16 -4.14 3.32
CA VAL A 30 4.70 -4.22 3.19
C VAL A 30 4.35 -5.12 2.02
N SER A 31 3.46 -6.06 2.23
CA SER A 31 2.99 -6.97 1.19
C SER A 31 2.29 -6.23 0.06
N GLY A 32 2.20 -6.87 -1.09
CA GLY A 32 1.37 -6.37 -2.18
C GLY A 32 -0.04 -6.10 -1.67
N THR A 33 -0.55 -4.90 -1.90
CA THR A 33 -1.80 -4.42 -1.33
C THR A 33 -2.80 -4.14 -2.43
N LEU A 34 -3.98 -4.74 -2.29
CA LEU A 34 -5.08 -4.61 -3.23
C LEU A 34 -6.23 -3.84 -2.58
N PRO A 35 -7.12 -3.21 -3.37
CA PRO A 35 -8.24 -2.45 -2.81
C PRO A 35 -9.36 -3.38 -2.37
N PHE A 36 -9.13 -4.10 -1.27
CA PHE A 36 -10.08 -5.05 -0.68
C PHE A 36 -10.64 -4.50 0.63
N ASP A 37 -11.92 -4.80 0.88
CA ASP A 37 -12.53 -4.55 2.19
C ASP A 37 -12.21 -5.68 3.18
N ALA A 38 -12.80 -5.62 4.36
CA ALA A 38 -12.57 -6.60 5.43
C ALA A 38 -13.03 -8.01 5.06
N GLU A 39 -13.93 -8.15 4.10
CA GLU A 39 -14.45 -9.45 3.62
C GLU A 39 -13.73 -9.92 2.36
N ASN A 40 -12.62 -9.26 2.00
CA ASN A 40 -11.82 -9.57 0.80
C ASN A 40 -12.58 -9.34 -0.52
N ASN A 41 -13.51 -8.40 -0.52
CA ASN A 41 -14.19 -7.96 -1.74
C ASN A 41 -13.47 -6.74 -2.30
N VAL A 42 -13.35 -6.67 -3.63
CA VAL A 42 -12.79 -5.49 -4.30
C VAL A 42 -13.74 -4.30 -4.09
N VAL A 43 -13.19 -3.17 -3.62
CA VAL A 43 -13.99 -1.95 -3.41
C VAL A 43 -13.69 -0.93 -4.50
N HIS A 44 -14.61 0.02 -4.67
CA HIS A 44 -14.46 1.16 -5.58
C HIS A 44 -14.16 0.74 -7.02
N VAL A 45 -14.79 -0.32 -7.51
CA VAL A 45 -14.63 -0.79 -8.89
C VAL A 45 -14.93 0.36 -9.86
N GLY A 46 -14.02 0.60 -10.81
CA GLY A 46 -14.17 1.68 -11.79
C GLY A 46 -13.71 3.04 -11.28
N ASP A 47 -13.22 3.16 -10.04
CA ASP A 47 -12.75 4.42 -9.46
C ASP A 47 -11.30 4.25 -8.99
N ALA A 48 -10.36 4.53 -9.88
CA ALA A 48 -8.94 4.34 -9.59
C ALA A 48 -8.44 5.26 -8.48
N ALA A 49 -8.97 6.48 -8.37
CA ALA A 49 -8.58 7.41 -7.31
C ALA A 49 -9.00 6.86 -5.94
N ALA A 50 -10.23 6.39 -5.81
CA ALA A 50 -10.71 5.82 -4.55
C ALA A 50 -10.00 4.52 -4.20
N GLN A 51 -9.70 3.68 -5.17
CA GLN A 51 -8.93 2.46 -4.95
C GLN A 51 -7.51 2.78 -4.47
N THR A 52 -6.87 3.78 -5.06
CA THR A 52 -5.53 4.21 -4.64
C THR A 52 -5.54 4.70 -3.19
N ARG A 53 -6.54 5.50 -2.83
CA ARG A 53 -6.69 6.00 -1.46
C ARG A 53 -6.87 4.84 -0.48
N HIS A 54 -7.70 3.88 -0.82
CA HIS A 54 -7.95 2.70 0.00
C HIS A 54 -6.66 1.90 0.23
N VAL A 55 -5.90 1.65 -0.83
CA VAL A 55 -4.63 0.93 -0.76
C VAL A 55 -3.62 1.68 0.11
N LEU A 56 -3.46 2.98 -0.10
CA LEU A 56 -2.51 3.78 0.68
C LEU A 56 -2.90 3.89 2.14
N GLU A 57 -4.19 3.95 2.47
CA GLU A 57 -4.64 3.89 3.85
C GLU A 57 -4.31 2.55 4.51
N THR A 58 -4.45 1.46 3.77
CA THR A 58 -4.09 0.12 4.26
C THR A 58 -2.57 0.02 4.51
N ILE A 59 -1.76 0.49 3.59
CA ILE A 59 -0.30 0.52 3.73
C ILE A 59 0.11 1.38 4.93
N LYS A 60 -0.52 2.54 5.07
CA LYS A 60 -0.27 3.45 6.19
C LYS A 60 -0.49 2.76 7.53
N LYS A 61 -1.57 1.98 7.67
CA LYS A 61 -1.85 1.25 8.91
C LYS A 61 -0.76 0.23 9.24
N VAL A 62 -0.23 -0.47 8.25
CA VAL A 62 0.86 -1.42 8.44
C VAL A 62 2.10 -0.70 8.96
N ILE A 63 2.48 0.40 8.32
CA ILE A 63 3.68 1.15 8.68
C ILE A 63 3.52 1.75 10.08
N GLU A 64 2.38 2.32 10.40
CA GLU A 64 2.12 2.91 11.71
C GLU A 64 2.10 1.85 12.82
N THR A 65 1.58 0.66 12.54
CA THR A 65 1.61 -0.46 13.49
C THR A 65 3.04 -0.85 13.82
N ALA A 66 3.95 -0.72 12.86
CA ALA A 66 5.37 -1.00 13.07
C ALA A 66 6.12 0.17 13.74
N GLY A 67 5.46 1.29 13.98
CA GLY A 67 6.07 2.46 14.64
C GLY A 67 6.61 3.52 13.70
N GLY A 68 6.40 3.39 12.41
CA GLY A 68 6.85 4.35 11.40
C GLY A 68 5.72 5.24 10.89
N SER A 69 6.02 5.96 9.82
CA SER A 69 5.05 6.81 9.11
C SER A 69 5.29 6.76 7.62
N LEU A 70 4.36 7.29 6.83
CA LEU A 70 4.54 7.36 5.38
C LEU A 70 5.76 8.18 4.97
N ALA A 71 6.19 9.13 5.80
CA ALA A 71 7.40 9.90 5.54
C ALA A 71 8.67 9.05 5.54
N ASP A 72 8.63 7.86 6.14
CA ASP A 72 9.76 6.93 6.20
C ASP A 72 9.85 6.01 4.98
N VAL A 73 8.87 6.05 4.09
CA VAL A 73 8.84 5.18 2.90
C VAL A 73 9.93 5.62 1.93
N THR A 74 10.74 4.66 1.50
CA THR A 74 11.85 4.92 0.56
C THR A 74 11.54 4.47 -0.86
N PHE A 75 10.64 3.51 -1.04
CA PHE A 75 10.33 2.98 -2.37
C PHE A 75 8.93 2.43 -2.44
N ASN A 76 8.22 2.74 -3.54
CA ASN A 76 6.93 2.14 -3.87
C ASN A 76 6.95 1.60 -5.29
N SER A 77 6.30 0.46 -5.48
CA SER A 77 5.95 -0.07 -6.81
C SER A 77 4.44 -0.01 -6.98
N ILE A 78 3.99 0.52 -8.11
CA ILE A 78 2.57 0.61 -8.43
C ILE A 78 2.30 -0.15 -9.72
N PHE A 79 1.28 -1.01 -9.68
CA PHE A 79 0.82 -1.75 -10.85
C PHE A 79 -0.58 -1.28 -11.19
N ILE A 80 -0.77 -0.81 -12.44
CA ILE A 80 -2.07 -0.37 -12.94
C ILE A 80 -2.42 -1.15 -14.20
N THR A 81 -3.71 -1.35 -14.45
CA THR A 81 -4.18 -2.14 -15.60
C THR A 81 -4.45 -1.28 -16.82
N ASP A 82 -4.63 0.02 -16.64
CA ASP A 82 -4.95 0.95 -17.71
C ASP A 82 -4.24 2.29 -17.50
N TRP A 83 -3.42 2.72 -18.46
CA TRP A 83 -2.73 4.01 -18.39
C TRP A 83 -3.69 5.20 -18.33
N ALA A 84 -4.94 5.03 -18.75
CA ALA A 84 -5.95 6.08 -18.61
C ALA A 84 -6.17 6.50 -17.16
N ASN A 85 -5.86 5.63 -16.20
CA ASN A 85 -5.99 5.90 -14.77
C ASN A 85 -4.74 6.51 -14.15
N TYR A 86 -3.66 6.68 -14.91
CA TYR A 86 -2.37 7.08 -14.38
C TYR A 86 -2.42 8.43 -13.66
N ALA A 87 -3.07 9.42 -14.27
CA ALA A 87 -3.18 10.77 -13.71
C ALA A 87 -3.97 10.76 -12.38
N ALA A 88 -5.08 10.01 -12.33
CA ALA A 88 -5.91 9.92 -11.12
C ALA A 88 -5.14 9.24 -9.97
N VAL A 89 -4.41 8.18 -10.27
CA VAL A 89 -3.57 7.47 -9.29
C VAL A 89 -2.49 8.41 -8.76
N ASN A 90 -1.79 9.11 -9.66
CA ASN A 90 -0.72 10.02 -9.27
C ASN A 90 -1.20 11.19 -8.41
N GLN A 91 -2.40 11.69 -8.68
CA GLN A 91 -2.95 12.80 -7.90
C GLN A 91 -3.19 12.39 -6.45
N VAL A 92 -3.77 11.22 -6.22
CA VAL A 92 -3.96 10.69 -4.87
C VAL A 92 -2.63 10.37 -4.22
N TYR A 93 -1.72 9.75 -4.98
CA TYR A 93 -0.38 9.43 -4.49
C TYR A 93 0.35 10.68 -3.98
N ALA A 94 0.25 11.78 -4.71
CA ALA A 94 0.87 13.05 -4.31
C ALA A 94 0.30 13.59 -3.00
N ASP A 95 -0.98 13.32 -2.70
CA ASP A 95 -1.58 13.73 -1.42
C ASP A 95 -0.95 13.00 -0.24
N TYR A 96 -0.55 11.75 -0.43
CA TYR A 96 0.05 10.92 0.62
C TYR A 96 1.57 11.12 0.74
N PHE A 97 2.23 11.51 -0.34
CA PHE A 97 3.68 11.72 -0.38
C PHE A 97 4.00 13.10 -0.96
N PRO A 98 3.72 14.17 -0.20
CA PRO A 98 3.95 15.53 -0.68
C PRO A 98 5.41 15.94 -0.57
N GLY A 99 5.85 16.78 -1.50
CA GLY A 99 7.10 17.53 -1.42
C GLY A 99 8.34 16.69 -1.14
N ASP A 100 9.01 16.96 -0.04
CA ASP A 100 10.24 16.32 0.38
C ASP A 100 10.05 14.90 0.96
N LYS A 101 8.80 14.44 1.10
CA LYS A 101 8.48 13.11 1.61
C LYS A 101 8.31 12.08 0.50
N ARG A 102 8.66 12.44 -0.73
CA ARG A 102 8.47 11.55 -1.88
C ARG A 102 9.49 10.40 -1.87
N PRO A 103 9.02 9.15 -1.95
CA PRO A 103 9.89 7.99 -2.13
C PRO A 103 10.26 7.81 -3.60
N LEU A 104 11.15 6.85 -3.86
CA LEU A 104 11.34 6.35 -5.22
C LEU A 104 10.03 5.68 -5.68
N LEU A 105 9.68 5.85 -6.95
CA LEU A 105 8.45 5.32 -7.50
C LEU A 105 8.70 4.59 -8.81
N TYR A 106 8.15 3.39 -8.92
CA TYR A 106 8.17 2.58 -10.13
C TYR A 106 6.73 2.24 -10.50
N SER A 107 6.30 2.64 -11.68
CA SER A 107 4.92 2.39 -12.15
C SER A 107 4.96 1.49 -13.37
N VAL A 108 4.12 0.45 -13.36
CA VAL A 108 4.06 -0.56 -14.41
C VAL A 108 2.60 -0.78 -14.81
N ARG A 109 2.37 -0.88 -16.10
CA ARG A 109 1.09 -1.34 -16.62
C ARG A 109 1.12 -2.85 -16.73
N THR A 110 0.09 -3.50 -16.19
CA THR A 110 -0.11 -4.95 -16.24
C THR A 110 -1.42 -5.30 -16.93
N GLY A 111 -1.54 -6.52 -17.39
CA GLY A 111 -2.78 -7.04 -17.99
C GLY A 111 -2.77 -7.25 -19.46
#